data_6867806bafaec649dfddd4954ccf5a4b
#
_entry.id   6867806bafaec649dfddd4954ccf5a4b
#
_cell.length_a   1.000
_cell.length_b   1.000
_cell.length_c   1.000
_cell.angle_alpha   90.00
_cell.angle_beta   90.00
_cell.angle_gamma   90.00
#
_symmetry.space_group_name_H-M   'P 1'
#
loop_
_entity.id
_entity.type
_entity.pdbx_description
1 polymer ?
#
loop_
_entity_poly.entity_id
_entity_poly.type
_entity_poly.pdbx_seq_one_letter_code
_entity_poly.pdbx_strand_id
1 'polypeptide(L)'
;MATRPQSPRARRWGYGISALINLIVAWGVNIWPGWDAVPFLTSGMTQVLPLVNLSLLVGFLTNLAYLVADPPWFKALGNILTAGISIAVLVRTLRVFPFDFGDSASTWDPITRGILIFLIVASTLGLAVQVVQFGRLLIRGPGPIKD
;
A
#
# COMPACT_ATOMS: atom_id res chain seq x y z
N MET A 1 -14.15 0.17 23.97
CA MET A 1 -15.23 0.46 22.99
C MET A 1 -15.19 -0.63 21.92
N ALA A 2 -16.19 -1.52 21.89
CA ALA A 2 -16.29 -2.53 20.83
C ALA A 2 -16.77 -1.85 19.54
N THR A 3 -15.93 -1.81 18.52
CA THR A 3 -16.31 -1.31 17.20
C THR A 3 -17.40 -2.21 16.62
N ARG A 4 -18.56 -1.66 16.31
CA ARG A 4 -19.65 -2.40 15.62
C ARG A 4 -19.10 -3.00 14.31
N PRO A 5 -19.37 -4.28 14.02
CA PRO A 5 -18.97 -4.86 12.75
C PRO A 5 -19.61 -4.10 11.60
N GLN A 6 -18.79 -3.69 10.63
CA GLN A 6 -19.26 -2.95 9.47
C GLN A 6 -20.23 -3.81 8.64
N SER A 7 -21.31 -3.19 8.16
CA SER A 7 -22.26 -3.88 7.27
C SER A 7 -21.56 -4.32 5.98
N PRO A 8 -22.01 -5.43 5.32
CA PRO A 8 -21.44 -5.89 4.06
C PRO A 8 -21.43 -4.81 2.97
N ARG A 9 -22.45 -3.95 2.94
CA ARG A 9 -22.53 -2.81 2.02
C ARG A 9 -21.43 -1.78 2.29
N ALA A 10 -21.21 -1.39 3.55
CA ALA A 10 -20.19 -0.43 3.92
C ALA A 10 -18.78 -0.92 3.53
N ARG A 11 -18.49 -2.21 3.71
CA ARG A 11 -17.20 -2.81 3.29
C ARG A 11 -17.00 -2.75 1.77
N ARG A 12 -18.02 -3.11 1.00
CA ARG A 12 -17.97 -3.05 -0.47
C ARG A 12 -17.76 -1.63 -0.98
N TRP A 13 -18.41 -0.64 -0.40
CA TRP A 13 -18.15 0.76 -0.71
C TRP A 13 -16.69 1.14 -0.45
N GLY A 14 -16.13 0.71 0.68
CA GLY A 14 -14.70 0.93 0.99
C GLY A 14 -13.77 0.35 -0.07
N TYR A 15 -14.00 -0.87 -0.54
CA TYR A 15 -13.20 -1.49 -1.60
C TYR A 15 -13.33 -0.75 -2.94
N GLY A 16 -14.55 -0.35 -3.32
CA GLY A 16 -14.80 0.42 -4.53
C GLY A 16 -14.06 1.77 -4.52
N ILE A 17 -14.13 2.50 -3.41
CA ILE A 17 -13.42 3.77 -3.22
C ILE A 17 -11.91 3.54 -3.29
N SER A 18 -11.38 2.52 -2.61
CA SER A 18 -9.95 2.21 -2.63
C SER A 18 -9.46 1.84 -4.03
N ALA A 19 -10.23 1.06 -4.79
CA ALA A 19 -9.91 0.76 -6.17
C ALA A 19 -9.87 2.03 -7.03
N LEU A 20 -10.87 2.91 -6.88
CA LEU A 20 -10.93 4.18 -7.60
C LEU A 20 -9.75 5.09 -7.25
N ILE A 21 -9.38 5.19 -5.97
CA ILE A 21 -8.21 5.98 -5.54
C ILE A 21 -6.94 5.45 -6.20
N ASN A 22 -6.70 4.13 -6.22
CA ASN A 22 -5.53 3.57 -6.90
C ASN A 22 -5.49 3.95 -8.39
N LEU A 23 -6.65 3.92 -9.07
CA LEU A 23 -6.74 4.29 -10.47
C LEU A 23 -6.47 5.78 -10.69
N ILE A 24 -7.05 6.65 -9.86
CA ILE A 24 -6.82 8.11 -9.93
C ILE A 24 -5.35 8.43 -9.69
N VAL A 25 -4.73 7.81 -8.68
CA VAL A 25 -3.30 8.02 -8.39
C VAL A 25 -2.43 7.51 -9.54
N ALA A 26 -2.75 6.34 -10.11
CA ALA A 26 -2.03 5.81 -11.26
C ALA A 26 -2.11 6.76 -12.46
N TRP A 27 -3.30 7.31 -12.74
CA TRP A 27 -3.50 8.32 -13.79
C TRP A 27 -2.73 9.60 -13.49
N GLY A 28 -2.81 10.11 -12.25
CA GLY A 28 -2.16 11.33 -11.83
C GLY A 28 -0.64 11.26 -11.92
N VAL A 29 -0.05 10.13 -11.52
CA VAL A 29 1.41 9.95 -11.52
C VAL A 29 1.98 9.74 -12.93
N ASN A 30 1.21 9.09 -13.83
CA ASN A 30 1.75 8.69 -15.14
C ASN A 30 1.27 9.57 -16.30
N ILE A 31 0.14 10.29 -16.17
CA ILE A 31 -0.49 10.98 -17.30
C ILE A 31 -0.63 12.46 -17.02
N TRP A 32 -1.38 12.84 -15.98
CA TRP A 32 -1.63 14.24 -15.69
C TRP A 32 -1.94 14.49 -14.20
N PRO A 33 -1.18 15.40 -13.55
CA PRO A 33 -0.08 16.23 -14.09
C PRO A 33 1.23 15.49 -14.37
N GLY A 34 1.37 14.22 -13.94
CA GLY A 34 2.60 13.46 -14.03
C GLY A 34 3.50 13.65 -12.80
N TRP A 35 4.42 12.74 -12.59
CA TRP A 35 5.39 12.83 -11.49
C TRP A 35 6.37 13.98 -11.67
N ASP A 36 6.67 14.36 -12.90
CA ASP A 36 7.57 15.44 -13.31
C ASP A 36 7.02 16.86 -13.06
N ALA A 37 5.71 16.97 -12.82
CA ALA A 37 5.10 18.22 -12.37
C ALA A 37 5.45 18.58 -10.91
N VAL A 38 6.01 17.63 -10.15
CA VAL A 38 6.38 17.85 -8.75
C VAL A 38 7.81 18.41 -8.68
N PRO A 39 8.00 19.66 -8.24
CA PRO A 39 9.26 20.40 -8.44
C PRO A 39 10.47 19.84 -7.69
N PHE A 40 10.26 19.04 -6.65
CA PHE A 40 11.32 18.41 -5.86
C PHE A 40 11.58 16.94 -6.25
N LEU A 41 10.93 16.41 -7.29
CA LEU A 41 11.23 15.09 -7.82
C LEU A 41 12.23 15.16 -8.96
N THR A 42 13.20 14.26 -8.92
CA THR A 42 14.27 14.16 -9.95
C THR A 42 13.98 13.04 -10.94
N SER A 43 14.75 12.98 -12.03
CA SER A 43 14.72 11.89 -13.00
C SER A 43 14.94 10.50 -12.38
N GLY A 44 15.52 10.43 -11.17
CA GLY A 44 15.60 9.19 -10.39
C GLY A 44 14.25 8.55 -10.13
N MET A 45 13.14 9.34 -10.17
CA MET A 45 11.78 8.81 -10.02
C MET A 45 11.44 7.74 -11.08
N THR A 46 12.00 7.83 -12.28
CA THR A 46 11.81 6.82 -13.34
C THR A 46 12.24 5.41 -12.92
N GLN A 47 13.19 5.30 -11.98
CA GLN A 47 13.63 4.02 -11.44
C GLN A 47 12.69 3.46 -10.34
N VAL A 48 11.88 4.30 -9.72
CA VAL A 48 10.91 3.94 -8.67
C VAL A 48 9.53 3.68 -9.27
N LEU A 49 9.20 4.39 -10.33
CA LEU A 49 7.90 4.40 -10.99
C LEU A 49 7.34 3.01 -11.36
N PRO A 50 8.14 2.05 -11.88
CA PRO A 50 7.64 0.69 -12.17
C PRO A 50 7.08 -0.02 -10.93
N LEU A 51 7.74 0.11 -9.78
CA LEU A 51 7.25 -0.47 -8.52
C LEU A 51 6.04 0.28 -7.97
N VAL A 52 5.98 1.60 -8.11
CA VAL A 52 4.80 2.40 -7.77
C VAL A 52 3.61 1.95 -8.60
N ASN A 53 3.77 1.83 -9.91
CA ASN A 53 2.71 1.37 -10.80
C ASN A 53 2.27 -0.07 -10.49
N LEU A 54 3.21 -0.95 -10.19
CA LEU A 54 2.90 -2.31 -9.76
C LEU A 54 2.07 -2.29 -8.45
N SER A 55 2.43 -1.47 -7.48
CA SER A 55 1.69 -1.37 -6.21
C SER A 55 0.27 -0.85 -6.41
N LEU A 56 0.10 0.15 -7.28
CA LEU A 56 -1.21 0.72 -7.62
C LEU A 56 -2.08 -0.30 -8.38
N LEU A 57 -1.50 -1.02 -9.34
CA LEU A 57 -2.19 -2.07 -10.08
C LEU A 57 -2.63 -3.21 -9.16
N VAL A 58 -1.74 -3.72 -8.32
CA VAL A 58 -2.07 -4.80 -7.38
C VAL A 58 -3.09 -4.32 -6.36
N GLY A 59 -2.96 -3.10 -5.83
CA GLY A 59 -3.96 -2.50 -4.95
C GLY A 59 -5.33 -2.38 -5.61
N PHE A 60 -5.39 -1.94 -6.86
CA PHE A 60 -6.62 -1.87 -7.65
C PHE A 60 -7.26 -3.26 -7.84
N LEU A 61 -6.49 -4.23 -8.34
CA LEU A 61 -6.99 -5.59 -8.59
C LEU A 61 -7.43 -6.31 -7.31
N THR A 62 -6.69 -6.14 -6.21
CA THR A 62 -7.03 -6.71 -4.91
C THR A 62 -8.35 -6.15 -4.40
N ASN A 63 -8.56 -4.83 -4.50
CA ASN A 63 -9.82 -4.22 -4.09
C ASN A 63 -11.00 -4.64 -4.98
N LEU A 64 -10.80 -4.80 -6.30
CA LEU A 64 -11.81 -5.36 -7.19
C LEU A 64 -12.18 -6.81 -6.81
N ALA A 65 -11.18 -7.63 -6.49
CA ALA A 65 -11.40 -8.99 -6.05
C ALA A 65 -12.20 -9.05 -4.74
N TYR A 66 -11.96 -8.13 -3.80
CA TYR A 66 -12.73 -8.02 -2.57
C TYR A 66 -14.19 -7.56 -2.77
N LEU A 67 -14.48 -6.85 -3.86
CA LEU A 67 -15.87 -6.54 -4.23
C LEU A 67 -16.68 -7.80 -4.58
N VAL A 68 -16.01 -8.79 -5.16
CA VAL A 68 -16.63 -10.06 -5.57
C VAL A 68 -16.70 -11.02 -4.38
N ALA A 69 -15.58 -11.23 -3.69
CA ALA A 69 -15.49 -12.14 -2.56
C ALA A 69 -14.46 -11.63 -1.54
N ASP A 70 -14.85 -11.58 -0.26
CA ASP A 70 -13.99 -11.09 0.81
C ASP A 70 -13.84 -12.09 1.99
N PRO A 71 -13.58 -13.40 1.76
CA PRO A 71 -13.34 -14.32 2.85
C PRO A 71 -12.07 -13.92 3.62
N PRO A 72 -12.00 -14.17 4.94
CA PRO A 72 -10.90 -13.69 5.79
C PRO A 72 -9.51 -14.09 5.31
N TRP A 73 -9.34 -15.32 4.83
CA TRP A 73 -8.05 -15.83 4.34
C TRP A 73 -7.59 -15.12 3.06
N PHE A 74 -8.53 -14.82 2.15
CA PHE A 74 -8.24 -14.13 0.88
C PHE A 74 -7.83 -12.67 1.13
N LYS A 75 -8.52 -12.00 2.06
CA LYS A 75 -8.15 -10.65 2.49
C LYS A 75 -6.76 -10.63 3.15
N ALA A 76 -6.49 -11.61 4.01
CA ALA A 76 -5.18 -11.70 4.65
C ALA A 76 -4.06 -11.88 3.61
N LEU A 77 -4.27 -12.74 2.60
CA LEU A 77 -3.32 -12.95 1.52
C LEU A 77 -3.09 -11.67 0.69
N GLY A 78 -4.18 -11.00 0.27
CA GLY A 78 -4.07 -9.76 -0.49
C GLY A 78 -3.39 -8.63 0.31
N ASN A 79 -3.66 -8.53 1.60
CA ASN A 79 -3.00 -7.55 2.47
C ASN A 79 -1.49 -7.84 2.61
N ILE A 80 -1.09 -9.10 2.73
CA ILE A 80 0.32 -9.51 2.76
C ILE A 80 1.01 -9.12 1.45
N LEU A 81 0.38 -9.41 0.31
CA LEU A 81 0.91 -9.10 -1.01
C LEU A 81 1.10 -7.59 -1.20
N THR A 82 0.05 -6.81 -0.92
CA THR A 82 0.10 -5.35 -1.07
C THR A 82 1.11 -4.71 -0.10
N ALA A 83 1.19 -5.18 1.14
CA ALA A 83 2.17 -4.71 2.11
C ALA A 83 3.61 -5.02 1.66
N GLY A 84 3.88 -6.22 1.14
CA GLY A 84 5.19 -6.58 0.61
C GLY A 84 5.64 -5.69 -0.55
N ILE A 85 4.74 -5.42 -1.51
CA ILE A 85 5.02 -4.51 -2.63
C ILE A 85 5.23 -3.09 -2.14
N SER A 86 4.43 -2.60 -1.19
CA SER A 86 4.58 -1.27 -0.61
C SER A 86 5.94 -1.09 0.08
N ILE A 87 6.41 -2.11 0.81
CA ILE A 87 7.75 -2.10 1.41
C ILE A 87 8.82 -2.02 0.31
N ALA A 88 8.68 -2.78 -0.78
CA ALA A 88 9.61 -2.73 -1.90
C ALA A 88 9.67 -1.34 -2.55
N VAL A 89 8.52 -0.66 -2.71
CA VAL A 89 8.44 0.74 -3.17
C VAL A 89 9.21 1.65 -2.22
N LEU A 90 8.95 1.58 -0.92
CA LEU A 90 9.61 2.43 0.09
C LEU A 90 11.13 2.22 0.11
N VAL A 91 11.58 0.96 0.09
CA VAL A 91 13.01 0.62 0.05
C VAL A 91 13.66 1.13 -1.23
N ARG A 92 13.00 0.97 -2.38
CA ARG A 92 13.51 1.49 -3.65
C ARG A 92 13.58 3.02 -3.63
N THR A 93 12.56 3.69 -3.13
CA THR A 93 12.52 5.14 -2.96
C THR A 93 13.65 5.63 -2.06
N LEU A 94 13.90 4.94 -0.94
CA LEU A 94 14.99 5.29 -0.04
C LEU A 94 16.38 5.12 -0.69
N ARG A 95 16.56 4.05 -1.49
CA ARG A 95 17.84 3.76 -2.17
C ARG A 95 18.14 4.72 -3.32
N VAL A 96 17.15 5.00 -4.14
CA VAL A 96 17.27 5.91 -5.29
C VAL A 96 17.26 7.36 -4.82
N PHE A 97 16.48 7.64 -3.78
CA PHE A 97 16.26 8.97 -3.19
C PHE A 97 15.99 10.03 -4.28
N PRO A 98 14.86 9.92 -5.01
CA PRO A 98 14.58 10.76 -6.16
C PRO A 98 14.09 12.15 -5.76
N PHE A 99 14.67 12.75 -4.74
CA PHE A 99 14.29 14.06 -4.19
C PHE A 99 15.47 15.03 -4.30
N ASP A 100 15.16 16.26 -4.70
CA ASP A 100 16.08 17.40 -4.68
C ASP A 100 15.35 18.59 -4.07
N PHE A 101 15.80 19.03 -2.91
CA PHE A 101 15.21 20.14 -2.17
C PHE A 101 16.02 21.44 -2.31
N GLY A 102 16.97 21.49 -3.25
CA GLY A 102 17.78 22.67 -3.52
C GLY A 102 18.45 23.21 -2.25
N ASP A 103 18.32 24.51 -2.00
CA ASP A 103 18.93 25.18 -0.84
C ASP A 103 18.45 24.65 0.52
N SER A 104 17.30 23.97 0.56
CA SER A 104 16.73 23.39 1.77
C SER A 104 17.11 21.92 1.99
N ALA A 105 17.98 21.35 1.17
CA ALA A 105 18.38 19.95 1.22
C ALA A 105 18.95 19.54 2.60
N SER A 106 19.75 20.42 3.24
CA SER A 106 20.33 20.16 4.57
C SER A 106 19.27 19.84 5.65
N THR A 107 18.07 20.37 5.48
CA THR A 107 16.95 20.17 6.41
C THR A 107 16.03 19.04 5.94
N TRP A 108 15.64 19.04 4.67
CA TRP A 108 14.62 18.12 4.16
C TRP A 108 15.13 16.72 3.83
N ASP A 109 16.38 16.57 3.39
CA ASP A 109 16.96 15.25 3.11
C ASP A 109 16.93 14.32 4.33
N PRO A 110 17.47 14.72 5.52
CA PRO A 110 17.42 13.85 6.69
C PRO A 110 16.00 13.59 7.19
N ILE A 111 15.11 14.59 7.10
CA ILE A 111 13.71 14.42 7.48
C ILE A 111 13.04 13.39 6.56
N THR A 112 13.17 13.52 5.25
CA THR A 112 12.56 12.61 4.27
C THR A 112 13.12 11.20 4.41
N ARG A 113 14.43 11.03 4.60
CA ARG A 113 15.05 9.71 4.88
C ARG A 113 14.52 9.12 6.18
N GLY A 114 14.42 9.93 7.24
CA GLY A 114 13.86 9.50 8.53
C GLY A 114 12.41 9.02 8.40
N ILE A 115 11.56 9.73 7.67
CA ILE A 115 10.17 9.34 7.39
C ILE A 115 10.15 8.02 6.61
N LEU A 116 10.94 7.88 5.55
CA LEU A 116 10.99 6.64 4.75
C LEU A 116 11.43 5.44 5.59
N ILE A 117 12.47 5.59 6.42
CA ILE A 117 12.94 4.53 7.32
C ILE A 117 11.84 4.17 8.32
N PHE A 118 11.20 5.15 8.94
CA PHE A 118 10.09 4.92 9.85
C PHE A 118 8.95 4.14 9.20
N LEU A 119 8.55 4.53 7.98
CA LEU A 119 7.49 3.86 7.22
C LEU A 119 7.89 2.42 6.85
N ILE A 120 9.15 2.16 6.48
CA ILE A 120 9.66 0.81 6.20
C ILE A 120 9.56 -0.06 7.44
N VAL A 121 10.03 0.44 8.59
CA VAL A 121 9.98 -0.31 9.85
C VAL A 121 8.53 -0.59 10.26
N ALA A 122 7.67 0.43 10.27
CA ALA A 122 6.27 0.28 10.63
C ALA A 122 5.54 -0.70 9.70
N SER A 123 5.77 -0.62 8.38
CA SER A 123 5.16 -1.53 7.39
C SER A 123 5.67 -2.96 7.54
N THR A 124 6.96 -3.14 7.85
CA THR A 124 7.56 -4.48 8.08
C THR A 124 6.97 -5.13 9.32
N LEU A 125 6.81 -4.38 10.42
CA LEU A 125 6.16 -4.87 11.63
C LEU A 125 4.69 -5.22 11.35
N GLY A 126 3.98 -4.37 10.62
CA GLY A 126 2.61 -4.64 10.19
C GLY A 126 2.50 -5.91 9.35
N LEU A 127 3.40 -6.11 8.39
CA LEU A 127 3.47 -7.32 7.58
C LEU A 127 3.71 -8.58 8.46
N ALA A 128 4.65 -8.51 9.41
CA ALA A 128 4.92 -9.62 10.31
C ALA A 128 3.67 -10.04 11.11
N VAL A 129 2.92 -9.05 11.63
CA VAL A 129 1.64 -9.29 12.32
C VAL A 129 0.62 -9.96 11.40
N GLN A 130 0.50 -9.49 10.15
CA GLN A 130 -0.43 -10.06 9.16
C GLN A 130 -0.08 -11.51 8.81
N VAL A 131 1.21 -11.83 8.64
CA VAL A 131 1.68 -13.19 8.38
C VAL A 131 1.34 -14.12 9.54
N VAL A 132 1.57 -13.69 10.79
CA VAL A 132 1.21 -14.46 11.97
C VAL A 132 -0.30 -14.69 12.06
N GLN A 133 -1.10 -13.66 11.80
CA GLN A 133 -2.57 -13.78 11.79
C GLN A 133 -3.05 -14.74 10.70
N PHE A 134 -2.48 -14.68 9.52
CA PHE A 134 -2.78 -15.58 8.42
C PHE A 134 -2.45 -17.02 8.77
N GLY A 135 -1.26 -17.29 9.35
CA GLY A 135 -0.87 -18.60 9.83
C GLY A 135 -1.85 -19.16 10.88
N ARG A 136 -2.32 -18.32 11.81
CA ARG A 136 -3.34 -18.70 12.79
C ARG A 136 -4.69 -19.07 12.15
N LEU A 137 -5.10 -18.37 11.09
CA LEU A 137 -6.32 -18.69 10.34
C LEU A 137 -6.23 -20.07 9.67
N LEU A 138 -5.07 -20.41 9.12
CA LEU A 138 -4.84 -21.73 8.49
C LEU A 138 -4.86 -22.88 9.51
N ILE A 139 -4.28 -22.67 10.69
CA ILE A 139 -4.19 -23.71 11.74
C ILE A 139 -5.55 -23.94 12.43
N ARG A 140 -6.34 -22.88 12.63
CA ARG A 140 -7.62 -22.99 13.35
C ARG A 140 -8.77 -23.57 12.53
N GLY A 141 -8.60 -23.70 11.21
CA GLY A 141 -9.67 -24.13 10.31
C GLY A 141 -10.85 -23.15 10.24
N PRO A 142 -11.82 -23.34 9.34
CA PRO A 142 -13.08 -22.63 9.40
C PRO A 142 -13.79 -23.03 10.70
N GLY A 143 -14.09 -22.04 11.55
CA GLY A 143 -14.82 -22.27 12.80
C GLY A 143 -16.12 -23.04 12.55
N PRO A 144 -16.65 -23.80 13.54
CA PRO A 144 -17.88 -24.55 13.37
C PRO A 144 -19.00 -23.64 12.88
N ILE A 145 -19.68 -24.07 11.81
CA ILE A 145 -20.89 -23.44 11.29
C ILE A 145 -21.88 -23.44 12.46
N LYS A 146 -22.20 -22.28 13.00
CA LYS A 146 -23.31 -22.15 13.94
C LYS A 146 -24.58 -22.16 13.08
N ASP A 147 -25.25 -23.30 13.12
CA ASP A 147 -26.62 -23.46 12.64
C ASP A 147 -27.56 -22.57 13.47
#